data_5f63e396bf5664a9e9a20dfd8d40f29e
#
_entry.id   5f63e396bf5664a9e9a20dfd8d40f29e
#
_cell.length_a   1.000
_cell.length_b   1.000
_cell.length_c   1.000
_cell.angle_alpha   90.00
_cell.angle_beta   90.00
_cell.angle_gamma   90.00
#
_symmetry.space_group_name_H-M   'P 1'
#
loop_
_entity.id
_entity.type
_entity.pdbx_description
1 polymer ?
#
loop_
_entity_poly.entity_id
_entity_poly.type
_entity_poly.pdbx_seq_one_letter_code
_entity_poly.pdbx_strand_id
1 'polypeptide(L)'
;MDPRSEVLLRQAELFGGPLLLAGLPADDLLGQLPQARGWSWHAGEQALLETRFAGRSHFGVTPPADGFTAAVLFLPKSRELTDYLLSALAARLAGRQLFLVGEKRAGIERAAKQLAAFGRARKLDSARHCQLWQVTVANAPATPDLEALARHYSLPLSDGPLHVISLPGVFSHGRLDIGSALLLEHLDQLPAGHLLDFGCGAGVLGAALKRRYPESQVTLLDVDAFAVASSRLTLAANGLEANVISGDGIAAAPRGLAAILSNPPFHQGVHTHYQATENLLRHAAEHLERRGQLRLVANSFLKYPPLIEQYLGPCHTLAEAKGFRIYDASKP
;
A
#
# COMPACT_ATOMS: atom_id res chain seq x y z
N MET A 1 13.52 -18.33 -0.95
CA MET A 1 13.40 -17.41 -2.12
C MET A 1 11.96 -17.49 -2.64
N ASP A 2 11.40 -16.37 -3.05
CA ASP A 2 10.06 -16.29 -3.63
C ASP A 2 10.00 -17.09 -4.93
N PRO A 3 8.92 -17.88 -5.21
CA PRO A 3 8.81 -18.65 -6.45
C PRO A 3 8.92 -17.80 -7.73
N ARG A 4 8.52 -16.53 -7.70
CA ARG A 4 8.68 -15.60 -8.83
C ARG A 4 10.15 -15.27 -9.09
N SER A 5 10.94 -15.10 -8.03
CA SER A 5 12.40 -14.90 -8.12
C SER A 5 13.10 -16.14 -8.64
N GLU A 6 12.65 -17.34 -8.23
CA GLU A 6 13.23 -18.60 -8.74
C GLU A 6 13.01 -18.76 -10.25
N VAL A 7 11.79 -18.44 -10.75
CA VAL A 7 11.50 -18.50 -12.20
C VAL A 7 12.36 -17.50 -12.97
N LEU A 8 12.58 -16.31 -12.41
CA LEU A 8 13.43 -15.31 -13.04
C LEU A 8 14.87 -15.81 -13.14
N LEU A 9 15.42 -16.39 -12.07
CA LEU A 9 16.81 -16.89 -12.03
C LEU A 9 17.06 -18.08 -12.98
N ARG A 10 16.03 -18.82 -13.37
CA ARG A 10 16.16 -19.87 -14.41
C ARG A 10 16.53 -19.29 -15.78
N GLN A 11 16.35 -17.98 -15.98
CA GLN A 11 16.67 -17.25 -17.21
C GLN A 11 17.72 -16.15 -16.92
N ALA A 12 18.59 -16.36 -15.92
CA ALA A 12 19.54 -15.37 -15.45
C ALA A 12 20.49 -14.83 -16.54
N GLU A 13 20.76 -15.65 -17.57
CA GLU A 13 21.57 -15.25 -18.72
C GLU A 13 20.98 -14.07 -19.51
N LEU A 14 19.67 -13.82 -19.40
CA LEU A 14 19.00 -12.68 -20.03
C LEU A 14 19.24 -11.34 -19.27
N PHE A 15 19.77 -11.40 -18.05
CA PHE A 15 19.85 -10.27 -17.13
C PHE A 15 21.30 -9.83 -16.83
N GLY A 16 22.17 -9.90 -17.81
CA GLY A 16 23.58 -9.50 -17.66
C GLY A 16 23.85 -7.99 -17.69
N GLY A 17 22.85 -7.17 -18.08
CA GLY A 17 22.94 -5.72 -18.13
C GLY A 17 22.21 -5.00 -16.99
N PRO A 18 22.24 -3.65 -16.98
CA PRO A 18 21.51 -2.85 -16.00
C PRO A 18 20.02 -3.17 -16.02
N LEU A 19 19.50 -3.71 -14.92
CA LEU A 19 18.14 -4.25 -14.77
C LEU A 19 17.39 -3.55 -13.64
N LEU A 20 16.15 -3.16 -13.88
CA LEU A 20 15.24 -2.71 -12.83
C LEU A 20 14.26 -3.83 -12.45
N LEU A 21 14.18 -4.15 -11.18
CA LEU A 21 13.22 -5.09 -10.62
C LEU A 21 12.13 -4.31 -9.88
N ALA A 22 10.98 -4.14 -10.51
CA ALA A 22 9.87 -3.35 -9.98
C ALA A 22 8.91 -4.25 -9.18
N GLY A 23 8.67 -3.91 -7.91
CA GLY A 23 7.81 -4.68 -7.01
C GLY A 23 8.39 -6.01 -6.57
N LEU A 24 9.71 -6.12 -6.53
CA LEU A 24 10.43 -7.34 -6.14
C LEU A 24 10.16 -7.70 -4.68
N PRO A 25 10.15 -8.99 -4.34
CA PRO A 25 10.16 -9.43 -2.94
C PRO A 25 11.52 -9.12 -2.29
N ALA A 26 11.51 -8.92 -0.97
CA ALA A 26 12.74 -8.69 -0.19
C ALA A 26 13.47 -10.01 0.12
N ASP A 27 13.78 -10.76 -0.91
CA ASP A 27 14.58 -11.99 -0.84
C ASP A 27 16.02 -11.78 -1.33
N ASP A 28 16.72 -12.83 -1.72
CA ASP A 28 18.14 -12.78 -2.13
C ASP A 28 18.35 -12.46 -3.62
N LEU A 29 17.30 -12.07 -4.34
CA LEU A 29 17.35 -11.88 -5.80
C LEU A 29 18.38 -10.81 -6.22
N LEU A 30 18.46 -9.70 -5.50
CA LEU A 30 19.49 -8.68 -5.78
C LEU A 30 20.91 -9.17 -5.56
N GLY A 31 21.12 -10.13 -4.64
CA GLY A 31 22.40 -10.80 -4.44
C GLY A 31 22.78 -11.68 -5.64
N GLN A 32 21.80 -12.32 -6.26
CA GLN A 32 22.02 -13.20 -7.42
C GLN A 32 22.15 -12.43 -8.75
N LEU A 33 21.68 -11.19 -8.81
CA LEU A 33 21.71 -10.34 -10.01
C LEU A 33 22.47 -9.04 -9.71
N PRO A 34 23.80 -9.03 -9.77
CA PRO A 34 24.62 -7.89 -9.33
C PRO A 34 24.40 -6.61 -10.13
N GLN A 35 23.91 -6.69 -11.36
CA GLN A 35 23.58 -5.53 -12.22
C GLN A 35 22.15 -5.02 -11.99
N ALA A 36 21.36 -5.65 -11.11
CA ALA A 36 20.00 -5.27 -10.85
C ALA A 36 19.87 -4.24 -9.73
N ARG A 37 18.86 -3.38 -9.86
CA ARG A 37 18.37 -2.46 -8.81
C ARG A 37 16.90 -2.71 -8.57
N GLY A 38 16.46 -2.51 -7.33
CA GLY A 38 15.06 -2.64 -6.95
C GLY A 38 14.29 -1.32 -7.07
N TRP A 39 13.01 -1.42 -7.36
CA TRP A 39 12.04 -0.36 -7.17
C TRP A 39 10.86 -0.92 -6.37
N SER A 40 10.62 -0.35 -5.21
CA SER A 40 9.56 -0.76 -4.31
C SER A 40 8.63 0.41 -4.01
N TRP A 41 7.37 0.12 -3.76
CA TRP A 41 6.37 1.05 -3.21
C TRP A 41 5.80 0.55 -1.89
N HIS A 42 6.36 -0.52 -1.33
CA HIS A 42 6.03 -1.09 -0.03
C HIS A 42 7.16 -0.80 0.96
N ALA A 43 6.89 0.02 1.97
CA ALA A 43 7.92 0.51 2.90
C ALA A 43 8.63 -0.62 3.68
N GLY A 44 7.91 -1.70 4.02
CA GLY A 44 8.49 -2.86 4.70
C GLY A 44 9.47 -3.62 3.82
N GLU A 45 9.11 -3.90 2.56
CA GLU A 45 10.01 -4.52 1.58
C GLU A 45 11.23 -3.64 1.34
N GLN A 46 11.03 -2.34 1.19
CA GLN A 46 12.12 -1.37 1.00
C GLN A 46 13.10 -1.39 2.17
N ALA A 47 12.62 -1.39 3.41
CA ALA A 47 13.49 -1.42 4.59
C ALA A 47 14.34 -2.70 4.65
N LEU A 48 13.76 -3.85 4.30
CA LEU A 48 14.47 -5.12 4.23
C LEU A 48 15.51 -5.14 3.11
N LEU A 49 15.17 -4.59 1.93
CA LEU A 49 16.12 -4.46 0.81
C LEU A 49 17.28 -3.55 1.16
N GLU A 50 17.05 -2.41 1.78
CA GLU A 50 18.11 -1.48 2.21
C GLU A 50 19.02 -2.09 3.29
N THR A 51 18.46 -2.87 4.21
CA THR A 51 19.27 -3.57 5.22
C THR A 51 20.23 -4.58 4.59
N ARG A 52 19.79 -5.29 3.56
CA ARG A 52 20.59 -6.36 2.91
C ARG A 52 21.45 -5.87 1.74
N PHE A 53 20.96 -4.87 1.01
CA PHE A 53 21.54 -4.39 -0.25
C PHE A 53 21.52 -2.86 -0.30
N ALA A 54 22.16 -2.21 0.65
CA ALA A 54 22.16 -0.76 0.83
C ALA A 54 22.44 0.00 -0.48
N GLY A 55 21.61 0.98 -0.79
CA GLY A 55 21.74 1.84 -1.97
C GLY A 55 21.38 1.18 -3.31
N ARG A 56 20.83 -0.05 -3.28
CA ARG A 56 20.43 -0.77 -4.49
C ARG A 56 18.92 -0.81 -4.72
N SER A 57 18.16 -0.05 -3.99
CA SER A 57 16.70 0.05 -4.15
C SER A 57 16.24 1.51 -4.19
N HIS A 58 15.14 1.73 -4.90
CA HIS A 58 14.44 2.99 -5.03
C HIS A 58 13.03 2.83 -4.44
N PHE A 59 12.58 3.81 -3.66
CA PHE A 59 11.24 3.82 -3.08
C PHE A 59 10.42 4.98 -3.64
N GLY A 60 9.20 4.71 -4.03
CA GLY A 60 8.28 5.74 -4.50
C GLY A 60 7.28 5.24 -5.54
N VAL A 61 6.51 6.17 -6.09
CA VAL A 61 5.41 5.90 -7.03
C VAL A 61 5.82 5.99 -8.50
N THR A 62 7.05 6.42 -8.77
CA THR A 62 7.62 6.51 -10.13
C THR A 62 8.91 5.70 -10.21
N PRO A 63 9.25 5.14 -11.39
CA PRO A 63 10.54 4.47 -11.55
C PRO A 63 11.71 5.43 -11.33
N PRO A 64 12.90 4.93 -10.98
CA PRO A 64 14.09 5.77 -10.92
C PRO A 64 14.36 6.44 -12.28
N ALA A 65 14.98 7.61 -12.25
CA ALA A 65 15.18 8.45 -13.44
C ALA A 65 16.03 7.77 -14.53
N ASP A 66 16.98 6.94 -14.12
CA ASP A 66 17.93 6.27 -15.00
C ASP A 66 18.47 4.99 -14.37
N GLY A 67 19.51 4.41 -14.97
CA GLY A 67 20.27 3.30 -14.41
C GLY A 67 19.72 1.92 -14.78
N PHE A 68 18.85 1.80 -15.79
CA PHE A 68 18.38 0.52 -16.30
C PHE A 68 18.16 0.53 -17.81
N THR A 69 18.40 -0.62 -18.44
CA THR A 69 18.18 -0.85 -19.89
C THR A 69 17.19 -1.98 -20.14
N ALA A 70 16.71 -2.62 -19.09
CA ALA A 70 15.63 -3.59 -19.08
C ALA A 70 14.91 -3.52 -17.73
N ALA A 71 13.68 -3.97 -17.67
CA ALA A 71 12.93 -4.03 -16.42
C ALA A 71 12.10 -5.30 -16.31
N VAL A 72 11.91 -5.77 -15.09
CA VAL A 72 10.97 -6.83 -14.72
C VAL A 72 9.93 -6.25 -13.79
N LEU A 73 8.66 -6.37 -14.13
CA LEU A 73 7.56 -6.09 -13.21
C LEU A 73 7.11 -7.40 -12.53
N PHE A 74 7.18 -7.42 -11.21
CA PHE A 74 6.51 -8.42 -10.39
C PHE A 74 5.03 -8.04 -10.29
N LEU A 75 4.16 -8.90 -10.81
CA LEU A 75 2.73 -8.62 -10.97
C LEU A 75 2.07 -8.21 -9.64
N PRO A 76 1.57 -6.96 -9.50
CA PRO A 76 0.77 -6.57 -8.35
C PRO A 76 -0.66 -7.10 -8.44
N LYS A 77 -1.41 -7.03 -7.34
CA LYS A 77 -2.81 -7.51 -7.29
C LYS A 77 -3.77 -6.63 -8.08
N SER A 78 -3.53 -5.33 -8.13
CA SER A 78 -4.41 -4.37 -8.80
C SER A 78 -4.11 -4.29 -10.29
N ARG A 79 -5.17 -4.41 -11.10
CA ARG A 79 -5.06 -4.25 -12.55
C ARG A 79 -4.68 -2.82 -12.95
N GLU A 80 -5.31 -1.83 -12.33
CA GLU A 80 -5.05 -0.42 -12.63
C GLU A 80 -3.61 -0.04 -12.29
N LEU A 81 -3.08 -0.58 -11.18
CA LEU A 81 -1.68 -0.40 -10.83
C LEU A 81 -0.75 -1.09 -11.84
N THR A 82 -1.10 -2.30 -12.29
CA THR A 82 -0.35 -3.01 -13.33
C THR A 82 -0.29 -2.20 -14.63
N ASP A 83 -1.43 -1.64 -15.07
CA ASP A 83 -1.50 -0.79 -16.27
C ASP A 83 -0.57 0.43 -16.16
N TYR A 84 -0.61 1.12 -15.02
CA TYR A 84 0.28 2.26 -14.76
C TYR A 84 1.76 1.86 -14.78
N LEU A 85 2.13 0.82 -14.02
CA LEU A 85 3.53 0.39 -13.89
C LEU A 85 4.12 -0.08 -15.22
N LEU A 86 3.37 -0.86 -15.98
CA LEU A 86 3.81 -1.30 -17.32
C LEU A 86 4.01 -0.12 -18.26
N SER A 87 3.10 0.85 -18.26
CA SER A 87 3.22 2.05 -19.10
C SER A 87 4.41 2.92 -18.67
N ALA A 88 4.61 3.10 -17.36
CA ALA A 88 5.73 3.86 -16.82
C ALA A 88 7.09 3.24 -17.18
N LEU A 89 7.19 1.91 -17.14
CA LEU A 89 8.39 1.18 -17.52
C LEU A 89 8.60 1.17 -19.04
N ALA A 90 7.55 0.87 -19.82
CA ALA A 90 7.62 0.83 -21.27
C ALA A 90 8.01 2.18 -21.89
N ALA A 91 7.56 3.30 -21.31
CA ALA A 91 7.93 4.64 -21.73
C ALA A 91 9.44 4.91 -21.69
N ARG A 92 10.17 4.14 -20.87
CA ARG A 92 11.62 4.25 -20.67
C ARG A 92 12.43 3.22 -21.46
N LEU A 93 11.75 2.26 -22.13
CA LEU A 93 12.37 1.06 -22.70
C LEU A 93 12.16 0.92 -24.21
N ALA A 94 12.04 2.01 -24.96
CA ALA A 94 11.89 1.96 -26.42
C ALA A 94 13.01 1.10 -27.05
N GLY A 95 12.64 0.09 -27.82
CA GLY A 95 13.55 -0.88 -28.45
C GLY A 95 14.20 -1.88 -27.48
N ARG A 96 13.83 -1.88 -26.20
CA ARG A 96 14.44 -2.70 -25.12
C ARG A 96 13.45 -3.69 -24.55
N GLN A 97 13.91 -4.49 -23.59
CA GLN A 97 13.15 -5.60 -23.03
C GLN A 97 12.37 -5.19 -21.77
N LEU A 98 11.10 -5.53 -21.76
CA LEU A 98 10.22 -5.46 -20.59
C LEU A 98 9.72 -6.86 -20.27
N PHE A 99 9.86 -7.26 -19.01
CA PHE A 99 9.44 -8.56 -18.52
C PHE A 99 8.32 -8.41 -17.48
N LEU A 100 7.47 -9.42 -17.41
CA LEU A 100 6.42 -9.53 -16.41
C LEU A 100 6.47 -10.93 -15.78
N VAL A 101 6.57 -10.99 -14.46
CA VAL A 101 6.58 -12.25 -13.69
C VAL A 101 5.46 -12.28 -12.67
N GLY A 102 4.78 -13.40 -12.53
CA GLY A 102 3.70 -13.54 -11.57
C GLY A 102 3.18 -14.97 -11.43
N GLU A 103 2.37 -15.19 -10.40
CA GLU A 103 1.70 -16.46 -10.17
C GLU A 103 0.51 -16.66 -11.10
N LYS A 104 0.25 -17.90 -11.52
CA LYS A 104 -0.93 -18.27 -12.31
C LYS A 104 -2.24 -17.90 -11.61
N ARG A 105 -2.33 -18.20 -10.31
CA ARG A 105 -3.51 -17.86 -9.49
C ARG A 105 -3.71 -16.34 -9.30
N ALA A 106 -2.66 -15.55 -9.44
CA ALA A 106 -2.73 -14.09 -9.40
C ALA A 106 -3.13 -13.46 -10.75
N GLY A 107 -3.33 -14.28 -11.79
CA GLY A 107 -3.83 -13.83 -13.09
C GLY A 107 -2.75 -13.38 -14.07
N ILE A 108 -1.52 -13.91 -13.95
CA ILE A 108 -0.40 -13.55 -14.84
C ILE A 108 -0.75 -13.68 -16.34
N GLU A 109 -1.51 -14.70 -16.73
CA GLU A 109 -1.88 -14.92 -18.13
C GLU A 109 -2.81 -13.82 -18.68
N ARG A 110 -3.69 -13.28 -17.80
CA ARG A 110 -4.53 -12.14 -18.17
C ARG A 110 -3.72 -10.85 -18.20
N ALA A 111 -2.83 -10.65 -17.23
CA ALA A 111 -1.95 -9.49 -17.18
C ALA A 111 -0.95 -9.46 -18.34
N ALA A 112 -0.45 -10.62 -18.79
CA ALA A 112 0.46 -10.71 -19.93
C ALA A 112 -0.16 -10.19 -21.24
N LYS A 113 -1.50 -10.19 -21.37
CA LYS A 113 -2.19 -9.59 -22.53
C LYS A 113 -1.98 -8.07 -22.61
N GLN A 114 -1.71 -7.40 -21.49
CA GLN A 114 -1.42 -5.97 -21.45
C GLN A 114 -0.08 -5.64 -22.14
N LEU A 115 0.87 -6.58 -22.15
CA LEU A 115 2.14 -6.42 -22.86
C LEU A 115 1.96 -6.25 -24.38
N ALA A 116 0.86 -6.74 -24.94
CA ALA A 116 0.57 -6.63 -26.37
C ALA A 116 0.44 -5.16 -26.85
N ALA A 117 0.15 -4.22 -25.95
CA ALA A 117 0.13 -2.79 -26.28
C ALA A 117 1.52 -2.26 -26.66
N PHE A 118 2.59 -2.89 -26.19
CA PHE A 118 3.96 -2.44 -26.39
C PHE A 118 4.70 -3.20 -27.49
N GLY A 119 4.21 -4.37 -27.88
CA GLY A 119 4.84 -5.22 -28.88
C GLY A 119 4.37 -6.66 -28.79
N ARG A 120 5.08 -7.57 -29.50
CA ARG A 120 4.75 -9.00 -29.47
C ARG A 120 5.25 -9.64 -28.17
N ALA A 121 4.32 -9.96 -27.29
CA ALA A 121 4.61 -10.66 -26.04
C ALA A 121 4.83 -12.16 -26.26
N ARG A 122 5.75 -12.76 -25.54
CA ARG A 122 6.00 -14.20 -25.50
C ARG A 122 6.21 -14.70 -24.08
N LYS A 123 5.74 -15.90 -23.79
CA LYS A 123 6.05 -16.59 -22.54
C LYS A 123 7.43 -17.22 -22.66
N LEU A 124 8.31 -16.92 -21.71
CA LEU A 124 9.68 -17.46 -21.67
C LEU A 124 9.78 -18.71 -20.81
N ASP A 125 9.12 -18.72 -19.65
CA ASP A 125 9.22 -19.84 -18.71
C ASP A 125 7.92 -20.01 -17.90
N SER A 126 7.75 -21.20 -17.34
CA SER A 126 6.65 -21.55 -16.43
C SER A 126 7.13 -22.62 -15.46
N ALA A 127 7.33 -22.24 -14.20
CA ALA A 127 7.73 -23.12 -13.12
C ALA A 127 7.18 -22.62 -11.79
N ARG A 128 7.10 -23.50 -10.78
CA ARG A 128 6.65 -23.14 -9.41
C ARG A 128 5.31 -22.41 -9.38
N HIS A 129 4.37 -22.75 -10.27
CA HIS A 129 3.09 -22.04 -10.45
C HIS A 129 3.21 -20.57 -10.87
N CYS A 130 4.40 -20.14 -11.29
CA CYS A 130 4.68 -18.81 -11.83
C CYS A 130 4.96 -18.87 -13.33
N GLN A 131 4.83 -17.73 -13.98
CA GLN A 131 5.21 -17.54 -15.39
C GLN A 131 6.05 -16.29 -15.55
N LEU A 132 7.00 -16.34 -16.49
CA LEU A 132 7.79 -15.21 -16.96
C LEU A 132 7.41 -14.91 -18.41
N TRP A 133 7.04 -13.65 -18.66
CA TRP A 133 6.70 -13.13 -19.98
C TRP A 133 7.64 -12.01 -20.39
N GLN A 134 7.84 -11.82 -21.69
CA GLN A 134 8.73 -10.81 -22.26
C GLN A 134 8.04 -10.11 -23.44
N VAL A 135 8.34 -8.83 -23.59
CA VAL A 135 8.08 -8.05 -24.80
C VAL A 135 9.28 -7.17 -25.12
N THR A 136 9.65 -7.08 -26.41
CA THR A 136 10.49 -5.99 -26.90
C THR A 136 9.58 -4.79 -27.16
N VAL A 137 9.86 -3.66 -26.51
CA VAL A 137 9.02 -2.46 -26.59
C VAL A 137 9.21 -1.79 -27.96
N ALA A 138 8.34 -2.16 -28.89
CA ALA A 138 8.28 -1.54 -30.23
C ALA A 138 7.46 -0.23 -30.20
N ASN A 139 6.41 -0.20 -29.40
CA ASN A 139 5.50 0.94 -29.23
C ASN A 139 5.63 1.49 -27.80
N ALA A 140 6.61 2.36 -27.58
CA ALA A 140 6.78 3.00 -26.27
C ALA A 140 5.70 4.09 -26.11
N PRO A 141 4.89 4.04 -25.02
CA PRO A 141 3.92 5.09 -24.73
C PRO A 141 4.63 6.35 -24.22
N ALA A 142 3.91 7.47 -24.19
CA ALA A 142 4.34 8.62 -23.40
C ALA A 142 4.42 8.25 -21.92
N THR A 143 5.27 8.94 -21.14
CA THR A 143 5.31 8.77 -19.68
C THR A 143 3.92 9.04 -19.11
N PRO A 144 3.31 8.09 -18.39
CA PRO A 144 1.97 8.28 -17.85
C PRO A 144 1.95 9.36 -16.76
N ASP A 145 0.89 10.15 -16.76
CA ASP A 145 0.58 11.06 -15.66
C ASP A 145 -0.20 10.30 -14.58
N LEU A 146 0.45 9.99 -13.48
CA LEU A 146 -0.15 9.21 -12.40
C LEU A 146 -1.39 9.90 -11.79
N GLU A 147 -1.35 11.22 -11.62
CA GLU A 147 -2.49 11.97 -11.06
C GLU A 147 -3.69 11.98 -12.02
N ALA A 148 -3.45 11.99 -13.32
CA ALA A 148 -4.52 11.87 -14.32
C ALA A 148 -5.23 10.50 -14.29
N LEU A 149 -4.60 9.45 -13.73
CA LEU A 149 -5.17 8.13 -13.55
C LEU A 149 -5.92 7.98 -12.22
N ALA A 150 -5.89 8.99 -11.36
CA ALA A 150 -6.59 8.98 -10.09
C ALA A 150 -8.10 8.94 -10.28
N ARG A 151 -8.80 8.29 -9.37
CA ARG A 151 -10.24 8.38 -9.25
C ARG A 151 -10.61 9.44 -8.22
N HIS A 152 -11.60 10.25 -8.56
CA HIS A 152 -12.11 11.33 -7.74
C HIS A 152 -13.55 11.03 -7.33
N TYR A 153 -13.85 11.17 -6.06
CA TYR A 153 -15.23 11.11 -5.57
C TYR A 153 -15.39 12.00 -4.35
N SER A 154 -16.64 12.35 -4.04
CA SER A 154 -16.99 13.16 -2.88
C SER A 154 -17.84 12.37 -1.91
N LEU A 155 -17.58 12.56 -0.62
CA LEU A 155 -18.36 11.99 0.47
C LEU A 155 -19.19 13.09 1.13
N PRO A 156 -20.50 12.90 1.29
CA PRO A 156 -21.34 13.84 2.02
C PRO A 156 -21.15 13.64 3.53
N LEU A 157 -20.35 14.49 4.15
CA LEU A 157 -20.20 14.54 5.61
C LEU A 157 -21.08 15.64 6.19
N SER A 158 -21.34 15.59 7.49
CA SER A 158 -22.20 16.56 8.19
C SER A 158 -21.65 17.99 8.15
N ASP A 159 -20.34 18.14 8.02
CA ASP A 159 -19.61 19.41 7.95
C ASP A 159 -19.28 19.84 6.51
N GLY A 160 -19.87 19.19 5.51
CA GLY A 160 -19.67 19.47 4.10
C GLY A 160 -19.01 18.32 3.34
N PRO A 161 -18.98 18.39 1.99
CA PRO A 161 -18.39 17.34 1.17
C PRO A 161 -16.90 17.19 1.44
N LEU A 162 -16.43 15.94 1.48
CA LEU A 162 -15.01 15.59 1.51
C LEU A 162 -14.61 15.05 0.14
N HIS A 163 -13.68 15.71 -0.52
CA HIS A 163 -13.15 15.28 -1.81
C HIS A 163 -12.03 14.25 -1.61
N VAL A 164 -12.19 13.08 -2.22
CA VAL A 164 -11.22 11.99 -2.13
C VAL A 164 -10.56 11.75 -3.47
N ILE A 165 -9.22 11.65 -3.46
CA ILE A 165 -8.40 11.35 -4.63
C ILE A 165 -7.67 10.04 -4.36
N SER A 166 -7.95 9.02 -5.18
CA SER A 166 -7.42 7.69 -5.02
C SER A 166 -6.59 7.29 -6.25
N LEU A 167 -5.30 7.09 -6.05
CA LEU A 167 -4.37 6.61 -7.08
C LEU A 167 -4.57 5.12 -7.37
N PRO A 168 -4.14 4.63 -8.56
CA PRO A 168 -4.19 3.20 -8.88
C PRO A 168 -3.56 2.32 -7.79
N GLY A 169 -4.21 1.21 -7.46
CA GLY A 169 -3.74 0.24 -6.48
C GLY A 169 -4.09 0.55 -5.02
N VAL A 170 -4.61 1.73 -4.73
CA VAL A 170 -5.03 2.12 -3.38
C VAL A 170 -6.35 1.43 -3.03
N PHE A 171 -6.46 0.98 -1.77
CA PHE A 171 -7.64 0.28 -1.28
C PHE A 171 -8.92 1.08 -1.51
N SER A 172 -10.00 0.38 -1.90
CA SER A 172 -11.30 0.98 -2.23
C SER A 172 -11.23 2.08 -3.31
N HIS A 173 -10.39 1.87 -4.30
CA HIS A 173 -10.18 2.79 -5.40
C HIS A 173 -11.50 3.25 -6.06
N GLY A 174 -11.82 4.53 -5.88
CA GLY A 174 -12.98 5.19 -6.46
C GLY A 174 -14.30 5.05 -5.68
N ARG A 175 -14.31 4.47 -4.48
CA ARG A 175 -15.50 4.40 -3.61
C ARG A 175 -15.12 4.28 -2.14
N LEU A 176 -16.04 4.69 -1.26
CA LEU A 176 -15.89 4.49 0.17
C LEU A 176 -16.17 3.01 0.53
N ASP A 177 -15.31 2.42 1.31
CA ASP A 177 -15.50 1.11 1.90
C ASP A 177 -16.47 1.15 3.08
N ILE A 178 -17.20 0.04 3.30
CA ILE A 178 -18.27 -0.04 4.32
C ILE A 178 -17.72 0.17 5.74
N GLY A 179 -16.55 -0.38 6.04
CA GLY A 179 -15.90 -0.22 7.35
C GLY A 179 -15.50 1.24 7.62
N SER A 180 -14.91 1.89 6.64
CA SER A 180 -14.57 3.32 6.72
C SER A 180 -15.81 4.20 6.85
N ALA A 181 -16.90 3.88 6.14
CA ALA A 181 -18.15 4.60 6.27
C ALA A 181 -18.72 4.54 7.70
N LEU A 182 -18.70 3.35 8.30
CA LEU A 182 -19.16 3.17 9.68
C LEU A 182 -18.26 3.92 10.68
N LEU A 183 -16.93 3.87 10.49
CA LEU A 183 -15.99 4.56 11.37
C LEU A 183 -16.13 6.09 11.27
N LEU A 184 -16.39 6.64 10.07
CA LEU A 184 -16.63 8.07 9.86
C LEU A 184 -17.84 8.60 10.65
N GLU A 185 -18.87 7.78 10.88
CA GLU A 185 -20.02 8.12 11.71
C GLU A 185 -19.72 8.13 13.21
N HIS A 186 -18.54 7.64 13.62
CA HIS A 186 -18.14 7.46 15.01
C HIS A 186 -16.77 8.10 15.31
N LEU A 187 -16.57 9.34 14.86
CA LEU A 187 -15.38 10.13 15.14
C LEU A 187 -15.54 11.07 16.35
N ASP A 188 -16.67 11.03 17.04
CA ASP A 188 -16.93 11.87 18.20
C ASP A 188 -16.18 11.40 19.43
N GLN A 189 -16.01 12.35 20.37
CA GLN A 189 -15.48 12.09 21.71
C GLN A 189 -14.05 11.53 21.71
N LEU A 190 -13.24 11.92 20.74
CA LEU A 190 -11.81 11.63 20.78
C LEU A 190 -11.10 12.63 21.67
N PRO A 191 -10.05 12.21 22.42
CA PRO A 191 -9.27 13.13 23.23
C PRO A 191 -8.52 14.14 22.35
N ALA A 192 -8.32 15.35 22.89
CA ALA A 192 -7.49 16.36 22.25
C ALA A 192 -6.02 15.92 22.25
N GLY A 193 -5.30 16.26 21.21
CA GLY A 193 -3.87 15.95 21.09
C GLY A 193 -3.50 15.42 19.70
N HIS A 194 -2.51 14.54 19.65
CA HIS A 194 -2.02 13.99 18.41
C HIS A 194 -2.86 12.74 18.00
N LEU A 195 -3.51 12.79 16.85
CA LEU A 195 -4.34 11.73 16.32
C LEU A 195 -3.62 11.01 15.16
N LEU A 196 -3.74 9.69 15.11
CA LEU A 196 -3.16 8.86 14.05
C LEU A 196 -4.27 8.15 13.26
N ASP A 197 -4.22 8.27 11.93
CA ASP A 197 -4.90 7.39 10.98
C ASP A 197 -3.93 6.30 10.55
N PHE A 198 -4.08 5.10 11.10
CA PHE A 198 -3.21 3.96 10.83
C PHE A 198 -3.75 3.12 9.67
N GLY A 199 -2.94 2.96 8.62
CA GLY A 199 -3.37 2.35 7.36
C GLY A 199 -4.27 3.31 6.57
N CYS A 200 -3.79 4.50 6.29
CA CYS A 200 -4.60 5.62 5.85
C CYS A 200 -5.21 5.48 4.44
N GLY A 201 -4.68 4.63 3.58
CA GLY A 201 -5.18 4.47 2.21
C GLY A 201 -5.25 5.80 1.45
N ALA A 202 -6.41 6.16 0.94
CA ALA A 202 -6.64 7.43 0.25
C ALA A 202 -6.79 8.64 1.19
N GLY A 203 -6.63 8.46 2.51
CA GLY A 203 -6.64 9.54 3.48
C GLY A 203 -8.00 10.00 3.97
N VAL A 204 -9.05 9.22 3.74
CA VAL A 204 -10.43 9.58 4.10
C VAL A 204 -10.58 9.86 5.60
N LEU A 205 -10.17 8.93 6.44
CA LEU A 205 -10.27 9.08 7.91
C LEU A 205 -9.39 10.21 8.43
N GLY A 206 -8.14 10.28 7.98
CA GLY A 206 -7.21 11.33 8.39
C GLY A 206 -7.69 12.73 8.00
N ALA A 207 -8.24 12.90 6.81
CA ALA A 207 -8.83 14.16 6.36
C ALA A 207 -10.07 14.53 7.18
N ALA A 208 -10.96 13.57 7.44
CA ALA A 208 -12.14 13.79 8.29
C ALA A 208 -11.76 14.16 9.73
N LEU A 209 -10.74 13.48 10.29
CA LEU A 209 -10.21 13.82 11.62
C LEU A 209 -9.66 15.24 11.67
N LYS A 210 -8.86 15.65 10.68
CA LYS A 210 -8.29 16.99 10.65
C LYS A 210 -9.37 18.07 10.51
N ARG A 211 -10.42 17.83 9.73
CA ARG A 211 -11.53 18.75 9.60
C ARG A 211 -12.33 18.88 10.89
N ARG A 212 -12.60 17.74 11.56
CA ARG A 212 -13.36 17.72 12.80
C ARG A 212 -12.60 18.25 14.02
N TYR A 213 -11.31 18.01 14.05
CA TYR A 213 -10.39 18.42 15.13
C TYR A 213 -9.28 19.31 14.57
N PRO A 214 -9.60 20.55 14.13
CA PRO A 214 -8.66 21.40 13.42
C PRO A 214 -7.44 21.80 14.26
N GLU A 215 -7.59 21.86 15.59
CA GLU A 215 -6.49 22.18 16.50
C GLU A 215 -5.61 20.97 16.85
N SER A 216 -6.05 19.75 16.54
CA SER A 216 -5.26 18.55 16.77
C SER A 216 -4.20 18.38 15.68
N GLN A 217 -3.04 17.87 16.09
CA GLN A 217 -2.07 17.32 15.14
C GLN A 217 -2.60 16.00 14.61
N VAL A 218 -2.59 15.80 13.30
CA VAL A 218 -3.03 14.57 12.68
C VAL A 218 -1.88 14.00 11.84
N THR A 219 -1.59 12.72 12.04
CA THR A 219 -0.65 11.95 11.21
C THR A 219 -1.39 10.81 10.51
N LEU A 220 -1.13 10.67 9.23
CA LEU A 220 -1.60 9.56 8.39
C LEU A 220 -0.40 8.67 8.08
N LEU A 221 -0.54 7.38 8.32
CA LEU A 221 0.54 6.40 8.10
C LEU A 221 0.05 5.27 7.21
N ASP A 222 0.82 4.95 6.19
CA ASP A 222 0.59 3.75 5.37
C ASP A 222 1.93 3.12 4.95
N VAL A 223 1.89 1.83 4.68
CA VAL A 223 3.04 1.07 4.17
C VAL A 223 3.23 1.27 2.67
N ASP A 224 2.18 1.66 1.96
CA ASP A 224 2.13 1.79 0.50
C ASP A 224 2.37 3.24 0.06
N ALA A 225 3.37 3.46 -0.80
CA ALA A 225 3.71 4.78 -1.33
C ALA A 225 2.56 5.42 -2.14
N PHE A 226 1.75 4.62 -2.85
CA PHE A 226 0.57 5.12 -3.58
C PHE A 226 -0.51 5.60 -2.63
N ALA A 227 -0.72 4.90 -1.51
CA ALA A 227 -1.63 5.33 -0.45
C ALA A 227 -1.17 6.66 0.18
N VAL A 228 0.12 6.77 0.50
CA VAL A 228 0.71 8.01 1.03
C VAL A 228 0.53 9.17 0.05
N ALA A 229 0.81 8.97 -1.23
CA ALA A 229 0.61 9.97 -2.27
C ALA A 229 -0.88 10.34 -2.43
N SER A 230 -1.79 9.36 -2.42
CA SER A 230 -3.24 9.60 -2.44
C SER A 230 -3.71 10.43 -1.26
N SER A 231 -3.24 10.11 -0.06
CA SER A 231 -3.58 10.84 1.17
C SER A 231 -3.16 12.30 1.09
N ARG A 232 -1.97 12.60 0.55
CA ARG A 232 -1.51 13.98 0.32
C ARG A 232 -2.39 14.72 -0.66
N LEU A 233 -2.81 14.08 -1.76
CA LEU A 233 -3.71 14.66 -2.75
C LEU A 233 -5.10 14.93 -2.13
N THR A 234 -5.64 14.01 -1.35
CA THR A 234 -6.92 14.17 -0.64
C THR A 234 -6.88 15.33 0.34
N LEU A 235 -5.82 15.44 1.15
CA LEU A 235 -5.65 16.57 2.06
C LEU A 235 -5.60 17.90 1.31
N ALA A 236 -4.78 17.98 0.26
CA ALA A 236 -4.64 19.19 -0.57
C ALA A 236 -5.97 19.59 -1.23
N ALA A 237 -6.74 18.64 -1.75
CA ALA A 237 -8.04 18.88 -2.37
C ALA A 237 -9.09 19.46 -1.40
N ASN A 238 -8.90 19.28 -0.09
CA ASN A 238 -9.77 19.81 0.96
C ASN A 238 -9.17 20.99 1.73
N GLY A 239 -8.01 21.50 1.31
CA GLY A 239 -7.32 22.59 2.01
C GLY A 239 -6.89 22.23 3.44
N LEU A 240 -6.57 20.96 3.69
CA LEU A 240 -6.20 20.45 5.00
C LEU A 240 -4.69 20.21 5.08
N GLU A 241 -4.09 20.51 6.22
CA GLU A 241 -2.70 20.24 6.54
C GLU A 241 -2.61 19.15 7.61
N ALA A 242 -1.94 18.07 7.28
CA ALA A 242 -1.63 16.96 8.19
C ALA A 242 -0.31 16.31 7.79
N ASN A 243 0.29 15.57 8.70
CA ASN A 243 1.53 14.85 8.45
C ASN A 243 1.21 13.49 7.80
N VAL A 244 1.81 13.19 6.66
CA VAL A 244 1.63 11.91 5.95
C VAL A 244 2.98 11.22 5.83
N ILE A 245 3.08 10.01 6.38
CA ILE A 245 4.34 9.25 6.45
C ILE A 245 4.19 7.83 5.90
N SER A 246 5.27 7.34 5.32
CA SER A 246 5.41 5.94 4.92
C SER A 246 6.08 5.14 6.03
N GLY A 247 5.59 3.94 6.32
CA GLY A 247 6.23 3.06 7.28
C GLY A 247 5.53 1.71 7.40
N ASP A 248 6.26 0.72 7.87
CA ASP A 248 5.75 -0.63 8.08
C ASP A 248 5.29 -0.81 9.53
N GLY A 249 3.98 -0.86 9.70
CA GLY A 249 3.35 -1.11 10.99
C GLY A 249 3.45 0.04 11.99
N ILE A 250 2.96 -0.23 13.20
CA ILE A 250 2.85 0.77 14.29
C ILE A 250 4.21 1.29 14.76
N ALA A 251 5.28 0.51 14.60
CA ALA A 251 6.63 0.94 14.99
C ALA A 251 7.09 2.22 14.28
N ALA A 252 6.56 2.50 13.08
CA ALA A 252 6.84 3.72 12.34
C ALA A 252 6.04 4.94 12.81
N ALA A 253 5.03 4.74 13.66
CA ALA A 253 4.17 5.81 14.16
C ALA A 253 4.86 6.65 15.22
N PRO A 254 4.47 7.94 15.36
CA PRO A 254 4.90 8.75 16.49
C PRO A 254 4.40 8.18 17.82
N ARG A 255 5.01 8.61 18.90
CA ARG A 255 4.61 8.30 20.29
C ARG A 255 3.85 9.47 20.90
N GLY A 256 3.21 9.23 22.04
CA GLY A 256 2.43 10.27 22.72
C GLY A 256 1.13 10.59 21.99
N LEU A 257 0.53 9.59 21.34
CA LEU A 257 -0.72 9.76 20.61
C LEU A 257 -1.91 9.83 21.57
N ALA A 258 -2.81 10.77 21.33
CA ALA A 258 -4.10 10.86 22.02
C ALA A 258 -5.08 9.80 21.52
N ALA A 259 -5.04 9.48 20.22
CA ALA A 259 -5.84 8.41 19.66
C ALA A 259 -5.18 7.78 18.42
N ILE A 260 -5.45 6.51 18.25
CA ILE A 260 -5.17 5.73 17.02
C ILE A 260 -6.50 5.27 16.45
N LEU A 261 -6.79 5.64 15.21
CA LEU A 261 -7.94 5.15 14.45
C LEU A 261 -7.44 4.28 13.30
N SER A 262 -8.15 3.19 13.01
CA SER A 262 -7.79 2.30 11.92
C SER A 262 -9.00 1.58 11.34
N ASN A 263 -9.00 1.47 10.02
CA ASN A 263 -9.72 0.44 9.30
C ASN A 263 -8.68 -0.53 8.71
N PRO A 264 -8.19 -1.49 9.51
CA PRO A 264 -7.11 -2.37 9.07
C PRO A 264 -7.58 -3.29 7.94
N PRO A 265 -6.67 -3.72 7.05
CA PRO A 265 -7.03 -4.54 5.90
C PRO A 265 -7.57 -5.92 6.32
N PHE A 266 -8.75 -6.31 5.77
CA PHE A 266 -9.43 -7.56 6.06
C PHE A 266 -9.54 -8.45 4.84
N HIS A 267 -8.49 -9.04 4.37
CA HIS A 267 -8.62 -10.02 3.29
C HIS A 267 -8.47 -11.43 3.85
N GLN A 268 -9.55 -12.21 3.74
CA GLN A 268 -9.51 -13.64 4.00
C GLN A 268 -8.40 -14.29 3.18
N GLY A 269 -7.50 -15.00 3.84
CA GLY A 269 -6.49 -15.84 3.20
C GLY A 269 -5.09 -15.22 3.03
N VAL A 270 -4.79 -14.05 3.58
CA VAL A 270 -3.43 -13.50 3.57
C VAL A 270 -2.93 -13.32 5.00
N HIS A 271 -2.10 -14.25 5.46
CA HIS A 271 -1.48 -14.21 6.80
C HIS A 271 -0.81 -12.86 7.13
N THR A 272 -0.26 -12.18 6.13
CA THR A 272 0.47 -10.92 6.29
C THR A 272 -0.40 -9.77 6.81
N HIS A 273 -1.65 -9.67 6.36
CA HIS A 273 -2.55 -8.59 6.79
C HIS A 273 -3.08 -8.80 8.21
N TYR A 274 -3.34 -10.05 8.58
CA TYR A 274 -3.73 -10.39 9.95
C TYR A 274 -2.60 -10.08 10.94
N GLN A 275 -1.36 -10.39 10.57
CA GLN A 275 -0.17 -10.09 11.38
C GLN A 275 0.02 -8.58 11.60
N ALA A 276 -0.23 -7.74 10.58
CA ALA A 276 -0.11 -6.29 10.72
C ALA A 276 -1.11 -5.74 11.75
N THR A 277 -2.36 -6.23 11.72
CA THR A 277 -3.38 -5.84 12.69
C THR A 277 -3.06 -6.37 14.09
N GLU A 278 -2.66 -7.63 14.23
CA GLU A 278 -2.22 -8.17 15.52
C GLU A 278 -1.06 -7.38 16.10
N ASN A 279 -0.08 -7.01 15.27
CA ASN A 279 1.06 -6.21 15.70
C ASN A 279 0.64 -4.82 16.18
N LEU A 280 -0.32 -4.18 15.48
CA LEU A 280 -0.94 -2.94 15.95
C LEU A 280 -1.55 -3.11 17.34
N LEU A 281 -2.38 -4.14 17.55
CA LEU A 281 -3.07 -4.36 18.81
C LEU A 281 -2.11 -4.66 19.97
N ARG A 282 -1.02 -5.39 19.70
CA ARG A 282 0.01 -5.72 20.70
C ARG A 282 0.81 -4.50 21.16
N HIS A 283 1.04 -3.53 20.27
CA HIS A 283 1.98 -2.42 20.48
C HIS A 283 1.33 -1.04 20.54
N ALA A 284 0.03 -0.92 20.33
CA ALA A 284 -0.67 0.36 20.35
C ALA A 284 -0.44 1.14 21.65
N ALA A 285 -0.44 0.44 22.79
CA ALA A 285 -0.22 1.06 24.11
C ALA A 285 1.13 1.79 24.25
N GLU A 286 2.17 1.33 23.54
CA GLU A 286 3.51 1.95 23.54
C GLU A 286 3.50 3.32 22.84
N HIS A 287 2.57 3.53 21.91
CA HIS A 287 2.42 4.76 21.13
C HIS A 287 1.36 5.72 21.69
N LEU A 288 0.45 5.21 22.52
CA LEU A 288 -0.59 6.02 23.15
C LEU A 288 -0.07 6.69 24.44
N GLU A 289 -0.49 7.93 24.64
CA GLU A 289 -0.36 8.59 25.93
C GLU A 289 -1.31 7.97 26.97
N ARG A 290 -1.16 8.34 28.23
CA ARG A 290 -2.09 7.93 29.29
C ARG A 290 -3.51 8.39 28.95
N ARG A 291 -4.49 7.49 29.04
CA ARG A 291 -5.90 7.67 28.61
C ARG A 291 -6.07 7.83 27.10
N GLY A 292 -5.02 7.64 26.31
CA GLY A 292 -5.12 7.59 24.86
C GLY A 292 -6.01 6.44 24.40
N GLN A 293 -6.71 6.64 23.27
CA GLN A 293 -7.72 5.72 22.77
C GLN A 293 -7.26 5.01 21.50
N LEU A 294 -7.62 3.73 21.41
CA LEU A 294 -7.60 2.98 20.16
C LEU A 294 -9.06 2.79 19.70
N ARG A 295 -9.36 3.21 18.47
CA ARG A 295 -10.67 2.99 17.85
C ARG A 295 -10.49 2.37 16.48
N LEU A 296 -11.01 1.17 16.29
CA LEU A 296 -10.90 0.46 15.02
C LEU A 296 -12.23 -0.14 14.58
N VAL A 297 -12.39 -0.27 13.27
CA VAL A 297 -13.49 -1.02 12.66
C VAL A 297 -12.97 -2.36 12.15
N ALA A 298 -13.73 -3.43 12.38
CA ALA A 298 -13.41 -4.77 11.95
C ALA A 298 -14.67 -5.56 11.59
N ASN A 299 -14.51 -6.58 10.74
CA ASN A 299 -15.54 -7.58 10.55
C ASN A 299 -15.91 -8.24 11.88
N SER A 300 -17.19 -8.40 12.14
CA SER A 300 -17.71 -8.89 13.42
C SER A 300 -17.28 -10.32 13.76
N PHE A 301 -16.85 -11.13 12.79
CA PHE A 301 -16.33 -12.47 13.01
C PHE A 301 -14.87 -12.49 13.48
N LEU A 302 -14.13 -11.39 13.39
CA LEU A 302 -12.74 -11.32 13.83
C LEU A 302 -12.66 -11.17 15.36
N LYS A 303 -11.80 -11.96 15.98
CA LYS A 303 -11.68 -12.04 17.45
C LYS A 303 -10.62 -11.04 17.97
N TYR A 304 -10.83 -9.75 17.73
CA TYR A 304 -9.93 -8.70 18.22
C TYR A 304 -10.15 -8.29 19.69
N PRO A 305 -11.37 -8.28 20.26
CA PRO A 305 -11.57 -7.85 21.64
C PRO A 305 -10.64 -8.53 22.67
N PRO A 306 -10.40 -9.86 22.66
CA PRO A 306 -9.47 -10.46 23.60
C PRO A 306 -8.03 -9.94 23.50
N LEU A 307 -7.54 -9.66 22.28
CA LEU A 307 -6.21 -9.07 22.08
C LEU A 307 -6.15 -7.62 22.56
N ILE A 308 -7.19 -6.84 22.29
CA ILE A 308 -7.29 -5.46 22.76
C ILE A 308 -7.27 -5.42 24.28
N GLU A 309 -8.06 -6.26 24.94
CA GLU A 309 -8.11 -6.34 26.40
C GLU A 309 -6.79 -6.81 27.01
N GLN A 310 -6.12 -7.75 26.37
CA GLN A 310 -4.83 -8.28 26.84
C GLN A 310 -3.73 -7.21 26.84
N TYR A 311 -3.67 -6.37 25.81
CA TYR A 311 -2.53 -5.48 25.57
C TYR A 311 -2.81 -4.01 25.85
N LEU A 312 -4.07 -3.60 25.88
CA LEU A 312 -4.44 -2.20 26.05
C LEU A 312 -5.34 -1.95 27.24
N GLY A 313 -6.52 -2.51 27.26
CA GLY A 313 -7.50 -2.28 28.32
C GLY A 313 -8.90 -2.76 27.91
N PRO A 314 -9.91 -2.52 28.76
CA PRO A 314 -11.28 -2.93 28.47
C PRO A 314 -11.74 -2.48 27.08
N CYS A 315 -12.28 -3.41 26.31
CA CYS A 315 -12.75 -3.18 24.95
C CYS A 315 -14.27 -2.99 24.93
N HIS A 316 -14.71 -1.88 24.35
CA HIS A 316 -16.13 -1.58 24.17
C HIS A 316 -16.49 -1.64 22.70
N THR A 317 -17.69 -2.15 22.39
CA THR A 317 -18.27 -2.07 21.06
C THR A 317 -19.14 -0.81 20.97
N LEU A 318 -18.72 0.19 20.18
CA LEU A 318 -19.45 1.44 20.01
C LEU A 318 -20.61 1.32 19.04
N ALA A 319 -20.45 0.48 18.01
CA ALA A 319 -21.45 0.29 16.97
C ALA A 319 -21.27 -1.07 16.28
N GLU A 320 -22.38 -1.54 15.70
CA GLU A 320 -22.39 -2.71 14.83
C GLU A 320 -23.35 -2.46 13.67
N ALA A 321 -22.88 -2.62 12.44
CA ALA A 321 -23.69 -2.51 11.24
C ALA A 321 -23.07 -3.27 10.08
N LYS A 322 -23.90 -3.87 9.24
CA LYS A 322 -23.51 -4.53 7.98
C LYS A 322 -22.35 -5.54 8.13
N GLY A 323 -22.30 -6.25 9.28
CA GLY A 323 -21.26 -7.24 9.57
C GLY A 323 -19.95 -6.65 10.08
N PHE A 324 -19.92 -5.36 10.39
CA PHE A 324 -18.77 -4.66 10.98
C PHE A 324 -19.07 -4.19 12.40
N ARG A 325 -18.04 -4.11 13.23
CA ARG A 325 -18.07 -3.54 14.58
C ARG A 325 -17.01 -2.47 14.73
N ILE A 326 -17.34 -1.44 15.50
CA ILE A 326 -16.36 -0.48 15.97
C ILE A 326 -15.98 -0.83 17.40
N TYR A 327 -14.72 -1.09 17.62
CA TYR A 327 -14.13 -1.33 18.93
C TYR A 327 -13.41 -0.08 19.42
N ASP A 328 -13.55 0.20 20.70
CA ASP A 328 -12.89 1.31 21.38
C ASP A 328 -12.29 0.83 22.70
N ALA A 329 -11.07 1.23 22.97
CA ALA A 329 -10.38 0.93 24.21
C ALA A 329 -9.43 2.07 24.58
N SER A 330 -9.26 2.28 25.88
CA SER A 330 -8.38 3.32 26.40
C SER A 330 -7.22 2.72 27.16
N LYS A 331 -6.04 3.31 27.01
CA LYS A 331 -4.88 3.00 27.83
C LYS A 331 -5.11 3.54 29.25
N PRO A 332 -4.88 2.74 30.32
CA PRO A 332 -5.00 3.15 31.70
C PRO A 332 -4.16 4.37 32.08
#